data_ef75045860c7ca075a37fcff5aac6522
#
_entry.id   ef75045860c7ca075a37fcff5aac6522
#
_cell.length_a   1.000
_cell.length_b   1.000
_cell.length_c   1.000
_cell.angle_alpha   90.00
_cell.angle_beta   90.00
_cell.angle_gamma   90.00
#
_symmetry.space_group_name_H-M   'P 1'
#
loop_
_entity.id
_entity.type
_entity.pdbx_description
1 polymer ?
#
loop_
_entity_poly.entity_id
_entity_poly.type
_entity_poly.pdbx_seq_one_letter_code
_entity_poly.pdbx_strand_id
1 'polypeptide(L)'
;MVEEKILIVDDNAEILEKTKDLLARVGYSVECCSSGKDALDFLAENQVDLVLLDINMPNMNGFDVCLRIRQRHALDDLPVIFLTNREDSDSVTKGFQAGASDFVSKSAIAEILLARVNVHIRLARSLRNLRDISLTDDMTGCFNRRHGMFSLREWFSRSKRYGTQFAIIYFDLNGLKATNDQYGHQAGDLLLRSVATAVKDILRETDQLFRMGGDEFMVICPETDVKGAFVCAERMEKVVSEIKIVDKQASFAYGIAHSSEDHKEVDDMLHSADVSMYKMKQEMRKK
;
A
#
# COMPACT_ATOMS: atom_id res chain seq x y z
N MET A 1 11.46 -8.75 -16.40
CA MET A 1 11.37 -7.29 -16.18
C MET A 1 9.90 -6.96 -16.17
N VAL A 2 9.40 -6.23 -15.20
CA VAL A 2 8.00 -5.77 -15.20
C VAL A 2 7.91 -4.70 -16.30
N GLU A 3 7.00 -4.92 -17.24
CA GLU A 3 6.76 -4.01 -18.36
C GLU A 3 6.03 -2.78 -17.82
N GLU A 4 6.63 -1.59 -17.98
CA GLU A 4 6.07 -0.33 -17.48
C GLU A 4 4.87 0.06 -18.32
N LYS A 5 3.71 0.32 -17.67
CA LYS A 5 2.43 0.58 -18.33
C LYS A 5 2.08 2.06 -18.34
N ILE A 6 1.79 2.59 -19.53
CA ILE A 6 1.42 4.00 -19.73
C ILE A 6 -0.01 4.08 -20.24
N LEU A 7 -0.81 4.96 -19.64
CA LEU A 7 -2.14 5.33 -20.13
C LEU A 7 -2.04 6.63 -20.94
N ILE A 8 -2.54 6.62 -22.18
CA ILE A 8 -2.68 7.83 -23.01
C ILE A 8 -4.15 8.20 -23.06
N VAL A 9 -4.46 9.47 -22.84
CA VAL A 9 -5.82 10.00 -22.88
C VAL A 9 -5.87 11.21 -23.80
N ASP A 10 -6.52 11.06 -24.94
CA ASP A 10 -6.65 12.11 -25.97
C ASP A 10 -7.89 11.80 -26.81
N ASP A 11 -8.70 12.79 -27.18
CA ASP A 11 -9.88 12.59 -28.02
C ASP A 11 -9.55 12.44 -29.51
N ASN A 12 -8.31 12.72 -29.88
CA ASN A 12 -7.81 12.58 -31.26
C ASN A 12 -7.17 11.21 -31.48
N ALA A 13 -7.84 10.35 -32.26
CA ALA A 13 -7.40 9.00 -32.58
C ALA A 13 -6.00 8.95 -33.26
N GLU A 14 -5.67 9.94 -34.11
CA GLU A 14 -4.36 9.98 -34.79
C GLU A 14 -3.22 10.25 -33.80
N ILE A 15 -3.45 11.12 -32.83
CA ILE A 15 -2.47 11.40 -31.73
C ILE A 15 -2.31 10.17 -30.84
N LEU A 16 -3.41 9.50 -30.47
CA LEU A 16 -3.37 8.26 -29.70
C LEU A 16 -2.50 7.21 -30.39
N GLU A 17 -2.76 6.94 -31.67
CA GLU A 17 -2.02 5.91 -32.42
C GLU A 17 -0.55 6.25 -32.57
N LYS A 18 -0.21 7.48 -32.98
CA LYS A 18 1.18 7.92 -33.10
C LYS A 18 1.95 7.86 -31.79
N THR A 19 1.33 8.30 -30.71
CA THR A 19 1.97 8.31 -29.38
C THR A 19 2.14 6.89 -28.85
N LYS A 20 1.13 6.03 -29.06
CA LYS A 20 1.19 4.61 -28.73
C LYS A 20 2.35 3.91 -29.44
N ASP A 21 2.43 4.08 -30.77
CA ASP A 21 3.50 3.48 -31.57
C ASP A 21 4.89 3.93 -31.13
N LEU A 22 5.03 5.22 -30.81
CA LEU A 22 6.28 5.79 -30.33
C LEU A 22 6.74 5.14 -29.02
N LEU A 23 5.84 5.01 -28.04
CA LEU A 23 6.15 4.45 -26.72
C LEU A 23 6.35 2.93 -26.78
N ALA A 24 5.53 2.22 -27.58
CA ALA A 24 5.65 0.78 -27.75
C ALA A 24 7.01 0.37 -28.38
N ARG A 25 7.54 1.16 -29.31
CA ARG A 25 8.86 0.92 -29.94
C ARG A 25 10.02 0.92 -28.94
N VAL A 26 9.89 1.63 -27.83
CA VAL A 26 10.91 1.68 -26.76
C VAL A 26 10.62 0.74 -25.60
N GLY A 27 9.56 -0.09 -25.71
CA GLY A 27 9.29 -1.20 -24.79
C GLY A 27 8.27 -0.91 -23.68
N TYR A 28 7.50 0.19 -23.76
CA TYR A 28 6.41 0.43 -22.84
C TYR A 28 5.13 -0.32 -23.26
N SER A 29 4.38 -0.82 -22.27
CA SER A 29 3.00 -1.26 -22.47
C SER A 29 2.08 -0.05 -22.51
N VAL A 30 1.22 0.07 -23.50
CA VAL A 30 0.44 1.30 -23.72
C VAL A 30 -1.04 1.00 -23.88
N GLU A 31 -1.84 1.65 -23.02
CA GLU A 31 -3.29 1.69 -23.10
C GLU A 31 -3.78 3.06 -23.53
N CYS A 32 -4.90 3.11 -24.22
CA CYS A 32 -5.44 4.34 -24.78
C CYS A 32 -6.91 4.52 -24.40
N CYS A 33 -7.26 5.74 -23.96
CA CYS A 33 -8.63 6.15 -23.74
C CYS A 33 -8.94 7.41 -24.56
N SER A 34 -10.11 7.47 -25.16
CA SER A 34 -10.56 8.59 -25.98
C SER A 34 -11.33 9.66 -25.21
N SER A 35 -11.55 9.45 -23.90
CA SER A 35 -12.24 10.42 -23.04
C SER A 35 -11.73 10.39 -21.60
N GLY A 36 -11.91 11.49 -20.88
CA GLY A 36 -11.57 11.58 -19.46
C GLY A 36 -12.39 10.62 -18.59
N LYS A 37 -13.64 10.32 -18.96
CA LYS A 37 -14.48 9.35 -18.25
C LYS A 37 -13.91 7.94 -18.38
N ASP A 38 -13.62 7.48 -19.59
CA ASP A 38 -13.06 6.15 -19.84
C ASP A 38 -11.71 5.98 -19.13
N ALA A 39 -10.90 7.04 -19.07
CA ALA A 39 -9.64 7.02 -18.34
C ALA A 39 -9.80 6.83 -16.84
N LEU A 40 -10.79 7.50 -16.22
CA LEU A 40 -11.08 7.34 -14.80
C LEU A 40 -11.66 5.97 -14.48
N ASP A 41 -12.54 5.45 -15.34
CA ASP A 41 -13.11 4.11 -15.20
C ASP A 41 -12.00 3.05 -15.35
N PHE A 42 -11.11 3.21 -16.34
CA PHE A 42 -9.95 2.33 -16.51
C PHE A 42 -9.00 2.33 -15.30
N LEU A 43 -8.68 3.52 -14.75
CA LEU A 43 -7.81 3.67 -13.58
C LEU A 43 -8.44 3.16 -12.28
N ALA A 44 -9.76 2.95 -12.23
CA ALA A 44 -10.43 2.34 -11.09
C ALA A 44 -10.14 0.84 -10.96
N GLU A 45 -9.88 0.17 -12.08
CA GLU A 45 -9.69 -1.29 -12.16
C GLU A 45 -8.26 -1.70 -12.53
N ASN A 46 -7.44 -0.76 -13.05
CA ASN A 46 -6.12 -1.05 -13.58
C ASN A 46 -5.05 -0.14 -12.97
N GLN A 47 -3.85 -0.69 -12.79
CA GLN A 47 -2.67 0.07 -12.41
C GLN A 47 -1.86 0.47 -13.64
N VAL A 48 -1.37 1.70 -13.63
CA VAL A 48 -0.44 2.22 -14.65
C VAL A 48 0.71 2.98 -13.97
N ASP A 49 1.82 3.14 -14.66
CA ASP A 49 3.02 3.80 -14.14
C ASP A 49 3.09 5.28 -14.48
N LEU A 50 2.34 5.72 -15.50
CA LEU A 50 2.28 7.11 -15.93
C LEU A 50 1.02 7.36 -16.76
N VAL A 51 0.46 8.57 -16.67
CA VAL A 51 -0.63 9.05 -17.53
C VAL A 51 -0.15 10.18 -18.41
N LEU A 52 -0.31 10.05 -19.74
CA LEU A 52 -0.24 11.15 -20.70
C LEU A 52 -1.66 11.64 -20.94
N LEU A 53 -1.93 12.92 -20.71
CA LEU A 53 -3.29 13.45 -20.65
C LEU A 53 -3.44 14.71 -21.50
N ASP A 54 -4.33 14.66 -22.48
CA ASP A 54 -4.71 15.88 -23.18
C ASP A 54 -5.52 16.83 -22.28
N ILE A 55 -5.27 18.14 -22.45
CA ILE A 55 -6.01 19.17 -21.73
C ILE A 55 -7.38 19.41 -22.35
N ASN A 56 -7.45 19.44 -23.69
CA ASN A 56 -8.62 19.91 -24.42
C ASN A 56 -9.46 18.75 -24.94
N MET A 57 -10.20 18.10 -24.06
CA MET A 57 -11.13 17.04 -24.43
C MET A 57 -12.59 17.49 -24.27
N PRO A 58 -13.51 16.97 -25.09
CA PRO A 58 -14.94 17.25 -24.95
C PRO A 58 -15.50 16.66 -23.64
N ASN A 59 -16.55 17.28 -23.11
CA ASN A 59 -17.30 16.90 -21.89
C ASN A 59 -16.52 16.99 -20.55
N MET A 60 -15.26 16.59 -20.51
CA MET A 60 -14.40 16.67 -19.31
C MET A 60 -12.99 17.04 -19.74
N ASN A 61 -12.54 18.23 -19.32
CA ASN A 61 -11.19 18.69 -19.66
C ASN A 61 -10.11 17.93 -18.85
N GLY A 62 -8.87 17.95 -19.32
CA GLY A 62 -7.78 17.22 -18.68
C GLY A 62 -7.48 17.70 -17.26
N PHE A 63 -7.71 18.97 -16.91
CA PHE A 63 -7.51 19.45 -15.55
C PHE A 63 -8.47 18.79 -14.57
N ASP A 64 -9.76 18.63 -14.95
CA ASP A 64 -10.75 17.95 -14.14
C ASP A 64 -10.42 16.46 -13.96
N VAL A 65 -9.92 15.81 -15.01
CA VAL A 65 -9.43 14.43 -14.95
C VAL A 65 -8.26 14.33 -13.96
N CYS A 66 -7.27 15.21 -14.07
CA CYS A 66 -6.10 15.24 -13.19
C CYS A 66 -6.51 15.43 -11.71
N LEU A 67 -7.40 16.39 -11.43
CA LEU A 67 -7.92 16.61 -10.06
C LEU A 67 -8.59 15.34 -9.49
N ARG A 68 -9.35 14.60 -10.30
CA ARG A 68 -9.99 13.34 -9.86
C ARG A 68 -8.97 12.22 -9.67
N ILE A 69 -7.94 12.14 -10.51
CA ILE A 69 -6.82 11.22 -10.30
C ILE A 69 -6.15 11.53 -8.95
N ARG A 70 -5.93 12.80 -8.61
CA ARG A 70 -5.29 13.23 -7.34
C ARG A 70 -6.12 12.96 -6.09
N GLN A 71 -7.42 12.74 -6.22
CA GLN A 71 -8.24 12.28 -5.08
C GLN A 71 -7.92 10.84 -4.65
N ARG A 72 -7.31 10.03 -5.52
CA ARG A 72 -7.00 8.62 -5.27
C ARG A 72 -5.51 8.30 -5.32
N HIS A 73 -4.72 9.07 -6.07
CA HIS A 73 -3.29 8.83 -6.30
C HIS A 73 -2.48 10.07 -5.94
N ALA A 74 -1.46 9.91 -5.10
CA ALA A 74 -0.52 11.00 -4.83
C ALA A 74 0.31 11.35 -6.07
N LEU A 75 0.87 12.56 -6.08
CA LEU A 75 1.70 13.07 -7.17
C LEU A 75 2.88 12.12 -7.49
N ASP A 76 3.52 11.62 -6.42
CA ASP A 76 4.69 10.76 -6.50
C ASP A 76 4.36 9.32 -6.87
N ASP A 77 3.09 8.90 -6.73
CA ASP A 77 2.69 7.52 -7.01
C ASP A 77 2.28 7.33 -8.47
N LEU A 78 1.59 8.32 -9.03
CA LEU A 78 1.15 8.28 -10.43
C LEU A 78 1.44 9.63 -11.11
N PRO A 79 2.57 9.75 -11.81
CA PRO A 79 2.87 10.95 -12.59
C PRO A 79 1.85 11.15 -13.71
N VAL A 80 1.37 12.40 -13.85
CA VAL A 80 0.51 12.86 -14.94
C VAL A 80 1.25 13.92 -15.73
N ILE A 81 1.46 13.67 -17.01
CA ILE A 81 2.09 14.62 -17.94
C ILE A 81 1.02 15.13 -18.89
N PHE A 82 0.80 16.43 -18.92
CA PHE A 82 -0.13 17.00 -19.88
C PHE A 82 0.49 17.08 -21.28
N LEU A 83 -0.29 16.65 -22.27
CA LEU A 83 -0.04 16.91 -23.69
C LEU A 83 -0.82 18.16 -24.11
N THR A 84 -0.17 19.18 -24.64
CA THR A 84 -0.81 20.44 -24.96
C THR A 84 -0.35 21.01 -26.32
N ASN A 85 -1.25 21.69 -27.00
CA ASN A 85 -0.91 22.49 -28.19
C ASN A 85 -0.57 23.94 -27.84
N ARG A 86 -0.77 24.36 -26.56
CA ARG A 86 -0.55 25.73 -26.11
C ARG A 86 0.38 25.72 -24.89
N GLU A 87 1.42 26.53 -25.00
CA GLU A 87 2.39 26.78 -23.93
C GLU A 87 2.13 28.15 -23.26
N ASP A 88 0.85 28.58 -23.15
CA ASP A 88 0.56 29.81 -22.41
C ASP A 88 0.76 29.59 -20.91
N SER A 89 1.31 30.61 -20.24
CA SER A 89 1.68 30.56 -18.83
C SER A 89 0.50 30.24 -17.91
N ASP A 90 -0.72 30.62 -18.29
CA ASP A 90 -1.92 30.41 -17.49
C ASP A 90 -2.35 28.95 -17.49
N SER A 91 -2.28 28.27 -18.64
CA SER A 91 -2.59 26.84 -18.77
C SER A 91 -1.56 25.98 -18.00
N VAL A 92 -0.29 26.34 -18.08
CA VAL A 92 0.80 25.65 -17.35
C VAL A 92 0.58 25.80 -15.82
N THR A 93 0.30 27.01 -15.36
CA THR A 93 0.06 27.27 -13.92
C THR A 93 -1.16 26.49 -13.40
N LYS A 94 -2.27 26.51 -14.13
CA LYS A 94 -3.48 25.74 -13.78
C LYS A 94 -3.24 24.25 -13.71
N GLY A 95 -2.42 23.72 -14.62
CA GLY A 95 -2.13 22.31 -14.62
C GLY A 95 -1.28 21.85 -13.44
N PHE A 96 -0.25 22.61 -13.06
CA PHE A 96 0.50 22.31 -11.83
C PHE A 96 -0.39 22.42 -10.59
N GLN A 97 -1.32 23.40 -10.54
CA GLN A 97 -2.31 23.50 -9.46
C GLN A 97 -3.28 22.30 -9.44
N ALA A 98 -3.61 21.73 -10.60
CA ALA A 98 -4.38 20.48 -10.70
C ALA A 98 -3.58 19.23 -10.32
N GLY A 99 -2.27 19.36 -10.06
CA GLY A 99 -1.40 18.28 -9.65
C GLY A 99 -0.71 17.53 -10.80
N ALA A 100 -0.46 18.19 -11.92
CA ALA A 100 0.39 17.63 -12.97
C ALA A 100 1.84 17.51 -12.53
N SER A 101 2.52 16.50 -13.05
CA SER A 101 3.95 16.30 -12.83
C SER A 101 4.78 17.05 -13.86
N ASP A 102 4.26 17.22 -15.09
CA ASP A 102 4.95 17.90 -16.20
C ASP A 102 4.01 18.27 -17.35
N PHE A 103 4.55 18.96 -18.35
CA PHE A 103 3.91 19.36 -19.61
C PHE A 103 4.78 19.05 -20.81
N VAL A 104 4.17 18.58 -21.87
CA VAL A 104 4.84 18.35 -23.15
C VAL A 104 3.96 18.89 -24.28
N SER A 105 4.55 19.68 -25.17
CA SER A 105 3.87 20.12 -26.40
C SER A 105 3.58 18.92 -27.29
N LYS A 106 2.38 18.84 -27.85
CA LYS A 106 2.03 17.82 -28.88
C LYS A 106 2.89 17.94 -30.16
N SER A 107 3.48 19.11 -30.37
CA SER A 107 4.44 19.36 -31.47
C SER A 107 5.89 19.06 -31.06
N ALA A 108 6.15 18.66 -29.82
CA ALA A 108 7.51 18.37 -29.38
C ALA A 108 8.13 17.22 -30.17
N ILE A 109 9.45 17.27 -30.31
CA ILE A 109 10.23 16.19 -30.91
C ILE A 109 10.04 14.92 -30.07
N ALA A 110 9.87 13.78 -30.71
CA ALA A 110 9.61 12.48 -30.07
C ALA A 110 10.61 12.18 -28.93
N GLU A 111 11.86 12.54 -29.08
CA GLU A 111 12.91 12.35 -28.09
C GLU A 111 12.63 13.13 -26.79
N ILE A 112 12.02 14.32 -26.85
CA ILE A 112 11.67 15.12 -25.68
C ILE A 112 10.56 14.42 -24.90
N LEU A 113 9.51 13.91 -25.56
CA LEU A 113 8.46 13.17 -24.91
C LEU A 113 9.01 11.91 -24.21
N LEU A 114 9.81 11.11 -24.92
CA LEU A 114 10.42 9.90 -24.39
C LEU A 114 11.34 10.19 -23.20
N ALA A 115 12.14 11.25 -23.25
CA ALA A 115 13.01 11.64 -22.16
C ALA A 115 12.22 12.00 -20.91
N ARG A 116 11.13 12.78 -21.01
CA ARG A 116 10.28 13.17 -19.88
C ARG A 116 9.53 11.98 -19.30
N VAL A 117 8.94 11.12 -20.13
CA VAL A 117 8.30 9.88 -19.68
C VAL A 117 9.29 9.02 -18.87
N ASN A 118 10.50 8.80 -19.40
CA ASN A 118 11.52 8.01 -18.70
C ASN A 118 11.91 8.65 -17.36
N VAL A 119 12.14 9.96 -17.30
CA VAL A 119 12.50 10.66 -16.05
C VAL A 119 11.42 10.49 -15.00
N HIS A 120 10.15 10.72 -15.36
CA HIS A 120 9.05 10.65 -14.40
C HIS A 120 8.75 9.22 -13.92
N ILE A 121 8.80 8.21 -14.81
CA ILE A 121 8.67 6.80 -14.43
C ILE A 121 9.80 6.39 -13.47
N ARG A 122 11.05 6.72 -13.80
CA ARG A 122 12.22 6.40 -12.94
C ARG A 122 12.14 7.09 -11.59
N LEU A 123 11.71 8.36 -11.55
CA LEU A 123 11.53 9.09 -10.30
C LEU A 123 10.45 8.47 -9.43
N ALA A 124 9.26 8.21 -9.98
CA ALA A 124 8.16 7.57 -9.25
C ALA A 124 8.56 6.18 -8.73
N ARG A 125 9.28 5.38 -9.54
CA ARG A 125 9.81 4.09 -9.13
C ARG A 125 10.85 4.21 -8.01
N SER A 126 11.74 5.19 -8.08
CA SER A 126 12.75 5.42 -7.03
C SER A 126 12.09 5.84 -5.72
N LEU A 127 11.07 6.70 -5.77
CA LEU A 127 10.31 7.12 -4.60
C LEU A 127 9.49 5.97 -4.01
N ARG A 128 8.87 5.12 -4.84
CA ARG A 128 8.20 3.88 -4.39
C ARG A 128 9.20 2.95 -3.68
N ASN A 129 10.35 2.67 -4.29
CA ASN A 129 11.39 1.82 -3.68
C ASN A 129 11.89 2.38 -2.34
N LEU A 130 12.11 3.71 -2.24
CA LEU A 130 12.49 4.35 -0.98
C LEU A 130 11.40 4.22 0.09
N ARG A 131 10.13 4.32 -0.30
CA ARG A 131 9.00 4.07 0.61
C ARG A 131 8.95 2.61 1.05
N ASP A 132 9.14 1.67 0.13
CA ASP A 132 9.13 0.22 0.42
C ASP A 132 10.24 -0.16 1.41
N ILE A 133 11.45 0.35 1.21
CA ILE A 133 12.57 0.20 2.17
C ILE A 133 12.21 0.80 3.54
N SER A 134 11.43 1.89 3.58
CA SER A 134 11.00 2.55 4.82
C SER A 134 9.74 1.95 5.45
N LEU A 135 9.02 1.02 4.79
CA LEU A 135 7.75 0.45 5.26
C LEU A 135 7.89 -0.93 5.88
N THR A 136 8.93 -1.67 5.54
CA THR A 136 9.15 -3.04 6.00
C THR A 136 10.15 -3.12 7.14
N ASP A 137 10.04 -4.18 7.93
CA ASP A 137 11.03 -4.60 8.92
C ASP A 137 12.03 -5.52 8.22
N ASP A 138 13.31 -5.16 8.21
CA ASP A 138 14.37 -5.85 7.46
C ASP A 138 14.59 -7.30 7.92
N MET A 139 14.25 -7.62 9.17
CA MET A 139 14.43 -8.96 9.72
C MET A 139 13.32 -9.90 9.28
N THR A 140 12.07 -9.48 9.36
CA THR A 140 10.90 -10.35 9.18
C THR A 140 10.21 -10.21 7.83
N GLY A 141 10.48 -9.12 7.10
CA GLY A 141 9.80 -8.79 5.85
C GLY A 141 8.31 -8.41 6.03
N CYS A 142 7.84 -8.28 7.28
CA CYS A 142 6.55 -7.68 7.59
C CYS A 142 6.60 -6.16 7.43
N PHE A 143 5.47 -5.51 7.42
CA PHE A 143 5.46 -4.06 7.58
C PHE A 143 6.03 -3.66 8.95
N ASN A 144 6.72 -2.52 9.02
CA ASN A 144 7.29 -2.03 10.26
C ASN A 144 6.27 -1.27 11.12
N ARG A 145 6.66 -0.95 12.36
CA ARG A 145 5.85 -0.19 13.32
C ARG A 145 5.33 1.13 12.76
N ARG A 146 6.17 1.87 12.03
CA ARG A 146 5.81 3.18 11.48
C ARG A 146 4.64 3.05 10.50
N HIS A 147 4.72 2.08 9.60
CA HIS A 147 3.65 1.79 8.66
C HIS A 147 2.40 1.24 9.35
N GLY A 148 2.57 0.39 10.37
CA GLY A 148 1.47 -0.13 11.18
C GLY A 148 0.65 0.97 11.85
N MET A 149 1.30 1.94 12.47
CA MET A 149 0.62 3.08 13.09
C MET A 149 -0.05 4.00 12.06
N PHE A 150 0.55 4.18 10.89
CA PHE A 150 -0.06 4.92 9.80
C PHE A 150 -1.33 4.22 9.28
N SER A 151 -1.24 2.94 8.93
CA SER A 151 -2.36 2.14 8.43
C SER A 151 -3.51 2.06 9.44
N LEU A 152 -3.19 1.90 10.72
CA LEU A 152 -4.21 1.85 11.77
C LEU A 152 -4.98 3.18 11.88
N ARG A 153 -4.31 4.33 11.79
CA ARG A 153 -4.96 5.64 11.77
C ARG A 153 -5.87 5.80 10.56
N GLU A 154 -5.44 5.36 9.40
CA GLU A 154 -6.24 5.39 8.17
C GLU A 154 -7.51 4.54 8.32
N TRP A 155 -7.39 3.29 8.79
CA TRP A 155 -8.54 2.40 9.00
C TRP A 155 -9.50 2.95 10.07
N PHE A 156 -8.97 3.48 11.16
CA PHE A 156 -9.76 4.11 12.21
C PHE A 156 -10.55 5.32 11.69
N SER A 157 -9.89 6.19 10.93
CA SER A 157 -10.52 7.36 10.32
C SER A 157 -11.61 6.97 9.31
N ARG A 158 -11.35 5.94 8.49
CA ARG A 158 -12.34 5.39 7.55
C ARG A 158 -13.53 4.79 8.28
N SER A 159 -13.30 4.04 9.34
CA SER A 159 -14.36 3.47 10.18
C SER A 159 -15.25 4.56 10.77
N LYS A 160 -14.67 5.60 11.35
CA LYS A 160 -15.44 6.73 11.92
C LYS A 160 -16.22 7.49 10.86
N ARG A 161 -15.70 7.63 9.65
CA ARG A 161 -16.32 8.43 8.57
C ARG A 161 -17.37 7.66 7.78
N TYR A 162 -17.12 6.39 7.51
CA TYR A 162 -17.91 5.59 6.56
C TYR A 162 -18.58 4.37 7.20
N GLY A 163 -18.34 4.12 8.51
CA GLY A 163 -18.87 2.95 9.19
C GLY A 163 -18.24 1.62 8.74
N THR A 164 -17.11 1.66 8.04
CA THR A 164 -16.39 0.44 7.64
C THR A 164 -15.86 -0.28 8.88
N GLN A 165 -16.15 -1.57 8.97
CA GLN A 165 -15.67 -2.38 10.09
C GLN A 165 -14.25 -2.87 9.82
N PHE A 166 -13.46 -2.95 10.88
CA PHE A 166 -12.16 -3.63 10.86
C PHE A 166 -11.81 -4.08 12.28
N ALA A 167 -10.92 -5.05 12.39
CA ALA A 167 -10.37 -5.52 13.65
C ALA A 167 -8.83 -5.43 13.63
N ILE A 168 -8.25 -5.34 14.82
CA ILE A 168 -6.81 -5.57 15.02
C ILE A 168 -6.60 -6.78 15.92
N ILE A 169 -5.56 -7.55 15.62
CA ILE A 169 -5.03 -8.62 16.48
C ILE A 169 -3.63 -8.19 16.86
N TYR A 170 -3.43 -7.82 18.12
CA TYR A 170 -2.11 -7.47 18.66
C TYR A 170 -1.56 -8.69 19.39
N PHE A 171 -0.34 -9.12 19.09
CA PHE A 171 0.20 -10.33 19.67
C PHE A 171 1.70 -10.23 19.99
N ASP A 172 2.13 -11.01 20.98
CA ASP A 172 3.50 -11.04 21.51
C ASP A 172 3.98 -12.50 21.60
N LEU A 173 5.16 -12.77 21.03
CA LEU A 173 5.74 -14.10 21.02
C LEU A 173 6.23 -14.50 22.42
N ASN A 174 5.87 -15.70 22.82
CA ASN A 174 6.30 -16.24 24.10
C ASN A 174 7.73 -16.77 24.01
N GLY A 175 8.54 -16.42 25.00
CA GLY A 175 9.83 -17.05 25.23
C GLY A 175 10.97 -16.64 24.29
N LEU A 176 10.83 -15.56 23.49
CA LEU A 176 11.91 -15.07 22.62
C LEU A 176 13.20 -14.81 23.40
N LYS A 177 13.11 -14.13 24.57
CA LYS A 177 14.28 -13.89 25.43
C LYS A 177 14.92 -15.19 25.89
N ALA A 178 14.14 -16.15 26.34
CA ALA A 178 14.66 -17.44 26.77
C ALA A 178 15.30 -18.24 25.62
N THR A 179 14.78 -18.10 24.40
CA THR A 179 15.37 -18.69 23.19
C THR A 179 16.71 -18.02 22.88
N ASN A 180 16.78 -16.70 22.95
CA ASN A 180 18.04 -15.96 22.76
C ASN A 180 19.09 -16.33 23.82
N ASP A 181 18.70 -16.37 25.09
CA ASP A 181 19.61 -16.67 26.21
C ASP A 181 20.15 -18.12 26.14
N GLN A 182 19.34 -19.06 25.66
CA GLN A 182 19.69 -20.49 25.63
C GLN A 182 20.40 -20.90 24.32
N TYR A 183 19.98 -20.35 23.16
CA TYR A 183 20.42 -20.81 21.83
C TYR A 183 21.05 -19.70 20.98
N GLY A 184 21.21 -18.51 21.54
CA GLY A 184 21.78 -17.34 20.86
C GLY A 184 20.79 -16.56 20.01
N HIS A 185 21.15 -15.33 19.66
CA HIS A 185 20.30 -14.41 18.88
C HIS A 185 19.87 -14.94 17.51
N GLN A 186 20.70 -15.77 16.86
CA GLN A 186 20.33 -16.37 15.58
C GLN A 186 19.09 -17.29 15.68
N ALA A 187 18.92 -18.00 16.81
CA ALA A 187 17.74 -18.82 17.04
C ALA A 187 16.48 -17.96 17.27
N GLY A 188 16.61 -16.86 17.99
CA GLY A 188 15.52 -15.88 18.15
C GLY A 188 15.12 -15.20 16.84
N ASP A 189 16.10 -14.83 16.01
CA ASP A 189 15.87 -14.28 14.68
C ASP A 189 15.16 -15.28 13.76
N LEU A 190 15.54 -16.56 13.85
CA LEU A 190 14.87 -17.63 13.11
C LEU A 190 13.42 -17.80 13.58
N LEU A 191 13.18 -17.75 14.91
CA LEU A 191 11.82 -17.79 15.48
C LEU A 191 10.96 -16.66 14.93
N LEU A 192 11.45 -15.42 15.00
CA LEU A 192 10.75 -14.24 14.51
C LEU A 192 10.40 -14.35 13.02
N ARG A 193 11.36 -14.76 12.18
CA ARG A 193 11.14 -14.96 10.73
C ARG A 193 10.15 -16.07 10.44
N SER A 194 10.27 -17.20 11.13
CA SER A 194 9.39 -18.35 10.90
C SER A 194 7.94 -18.03 11.27
N VAL A 195 7.73 -17.35 12.40
CA VAL A 195 6.38 -16.92 12.82
C VAL A 195 5.81 -15.88 11.86
N ALA A 196 6.59 -14.88 11.47
CA ALA A 196 6.15 -13.86 10.52
C ALA A 196 5.71 -14.47 9.18
N THR A 197 6.50 -15.43 8.65
CA THR A 197 6.18 -16.13 7.40
C THR A 197 4.92 -16.97 7.55
N ALA A 198 4.82 -17.81 8.58
CA ALA A 198 3.66 -18.68 8.79
C ALA A 198 2.36 -17.91 8.98
N VAL A 199 2.41 -16.78 9.71
CA VAL A 199 1.25 -15.91 9.87
C VAL A 199 0.90 -15.26 8.53
N LYS A 200 1.87 -14.70 7.80
CA LYS A 200 1.64 -14.06 6.49
C LYS A 200 0.99 -15.00 5.48
N ASP A 201 1.40 -16.28 5.45
CA ASP A 201 0.91 -17.27 4.49
C ASP A 201 -0.56 -17.63 4.68
N ILE A 202 -1.13 -17.43 5.88
CA ILE A 202 -2.54 -17.71 6.17
C ILE A 202 -3.44 -16.49 6.13
N LEU A 203 -2.86 -15.30 6.09
CA LEU A 203 -3.62 -14.05 6.00
C LEU A 203 -4.22 -13.88 4.60
N ARG A 204 -5.33 -13.15 4.53
CA ARG A 204 -5.92 -12.74 3.25
C ARG A 204 -5.06 -11.65 2.61
N GLU A 205 -5.21 -11.46 1.31
CA GLU A 205 -4.52 -10.39 0.57
C GLU A 205 -4.83 -8.99 1.13
N THR A 206 -6.01 -8.80 1.72
CA THR A 206 -6.43 -7.56 2.35
C THR A 206 -5.90 -7.36 3.76
N ASP A 207 -5.48 -8.44 4.44
CA ASP A 207 -4.97 -8.38 5.80
C ASP A 207 -3.51 -7.93 5.80
N GLN A 208 -3.12 -7.16 6.81
CA GLN A 208 -1.78 -6.59 6.87
C GLN A 208 -1.09 -7.00 8.16
N LEU A 209 0.12 -7.57 8.05
CA LEU A 209 0.96 -7.96 9.19
C LEU A 209 2.07 -6.94 9.41
N PHE A 210 2.18 -6.47 10.66
CA PHE A 210 3.15 -5.48 11.09
C PHE A 210 3.98 -6.02 12.25
N ARG A 211 5.30 -5.74 12.26
CA ARG A 211 6.13 -5.91 13.44
C ARG A 211 6.19 -4.59 14.21
N MET A 212 5.72 -4.60 15.45
CA MET A 212 5.63 -3.41 16.29
C MET A 212 6.90 -3.14 17.09
N GLY A 213 7.75 -4.15 17.24
CA GLY A 213 9.06 -4.07 17.87
C GLY A 213 9.36 -5.31 18.71
N GLY A 214 10.62 -5.70 18.81
CA GLY A 214 11.00 -6.87 19.60
C GLY A 214 10.26 -8.15 19.14
N ASP A 215 9.42 -8.67 20.03
CA ASP A 215 8.55 -9.85 19.87
C ASP A 215 7.08 -9.50 19.61
N GLU A 216 6.75 -8.21 19.46
CA GLU A 216 5.38 -7.72 19.29
C GLU A 216 5.02 -7.54 17.81
N PHE A 217 3.82 -7.99 17.45
CA PHE A 217 3.25 -7.90 16.13
C PHE A 217 1.80 -7.40 16.17
N MET A 218 1.32 -6.89 15.05
CA MET A 218 -0.07 -6.49 14.86
C MET A 218 -0.57 -6.97 13.49
N VAL A 219 -1.79 -7.50 13.45
CA VAL A 219 -2.52 -7.72 12.20
C VAL A 219 -3.68 -6.75 12.14
N ILE A 220 -3.85 -6.07 11.01
CA ILE A 220 -5.06 -5.33 10.69
C ILE A 220 -5.89 -6.19 9.74
N CYS A 221 -7.13 -6.46 10.12
CA CYS A 221 -8.11 -7.26 9.36
C CYS A 221 -9.24 -6.34 8.89
N PRO A 222 -9.19 -5.82 7.65
CA PRO A 222 -10.27 -5.05 7.06
C PRO A 222 -11.55 -5.84 6.93
N GLU A 223 -12.70 -5.16 7.00
CA GLU A 223 -14.04 -5.73 6.77
C GLU A 223 -14.28 -7.03 7.56
N THR A 224 -13.76 -7.08 8.79
CA THR A 224 -13.79 -8.25 9.64
C THR A 224 -14.49 -7.92 10.96
N ASP A 225 -15.48 -8.71 11.34
CA ASP A 225 -16.17 -8.60 12.62
C ASP A 225 -15.36 -9.26 13.75
N VAL A 226 -15.84 -9.12 14.98
CA VAL A 226 -15.19 -9.69 16.19
C VAL A 226 -15.00 -11.22 16.06
N LYS A 227 -16.00 -11.93 15.53
CA LYS A 227 -15.92 -13.40 15.36
C LYS A 227 -14.88 -13.78 14.29
N GLY A 228 -14.86 -13.06 13.17
CA GLY A 228 -13.87 -13.26 12.12
C GLY A 228 -12.43 -13.03 12.61
N ALA A 229 -12.23 -12.02 13.48
CA ALA A 229 -10.94 -11.77 14.09
C ALA A 229 -10.49 -12.91 15.02
N PHE A 230 -11.41 -13.47 15.83
CA PHE A 230 -11.12 -14.66 16.65
C PHE A 230 -10.75 -15.88 15.79
N VAL A 231 -11.50 -16.14 14.72
CA VAL A 231 -11.18 -17.25 13.78
C VAL A 231 -9.82 -17.05 13.12
N CYS A 232 -9.46 -15.80 12.79
CA CYS A 232 -8.13 -15.48 12.27
C CYS A 232 -7.05 -15.78 13.33
N ALA A 233 -7.23 -15.33 14.57
CA ALA A 233 -6.29 -15.58 15.66
C ALA A 233 -6.12 -17.08 15.96
N GLU A 234 -7.20 -17.87 15.98
CA GLU A 234 -7.12 -19.35 16.13
C GLU A 234 -6.33 -20.01 15.01
N ARG A 235 -6.51 -19.55 13.77
CA ARG A 235 -5.70 -20.05 12.63
C ARG A 235 -4.22 -19.68 12.79
N MET A 236 -3.93 -18.48 13.28
CA MET A 236 -2.56 -18.06 13.58
C MET A 236 -1.96 -18.92 14.70
N GLU A 237 -2.69 -19.18 15.80
CA GLU A 237 -2.21 -20.06 16.88
C GLU A 237 -1.88 -21.45 16.36
N LYS A 238 -2.72 -22.01 15.50
CA LYS A 238 -2.50 -23.34 14.91
C LYS A 238 -1.19 -23.40 14.13
N VAL A 239 -0.98 -22.50 13.17
CA VAL A 239 0.24 -22.54 12.32
C VAL A 239 1.49 -22.19 13.11
N VAL A 240 1.41 -21.28 14.08
CA VAL A 240 2.55 -20.96 14.95
C VAL A 240 2.90 -22.12 15.87
N SER A 241 1.92 -22.85 16.39
CA SER A 241 2.16 -24.02 17.23
C SER A 241 2.85 -25.17 16.50
N GLU A 242 2.87 -25.19 15.18
CA GLU A 242 3.59 -26.18 14.36
C GLU A 242 5.09 -25.84 14.22
N ILE A 243 5.48 -24.60 14.55
CA ILE A 243 6.87 -24.14 14.46
C ILE A 243 7.64 -24.64 15.68
N LYS A 244 8.73 -25.34 15.41
CA LYS A 244 9.69 -25.77 16.43
C LYS A 244 11.05 -25.14 16.16
N ILE A 245 11.59 -24.49 17.19
CA ILE A 245 12.96 -23.98 17.17
C ILE A 245 13.74 -24.80 18.20
N VAL A 246 14.65 -25.63 17.70
CA VAL A 246 15.34 -26.66 18.49
C VAL A 246 14.32 -27.59 19.18
N ASP A 247 14.17 -27.51 20.48
CA ASP A 247 13.26 -28.36 21.28
C ASP A 247 12.01 -27.60 21.78
N LYS A 248 11.86 -26.33 21.42
CA LYS A 248 10.74 -25.49 21.87
C LYS A 248 9.73 -25.25 20.77
N GLN A 249 8.47 -25.43 21.09
CA GLN A 249 7.34 -25.08 20.26
C GLN A 249 7.04 -23.59 20.41
N ALA A 250 6.82 -22.91 19.27
CA ALA A 250 6.47 -21.50 19.28
C ALA A 250 5.04 -21.29 19.77
N SER A 251 4.82 -20.22 20.48
CA SER A 251 3.50 -19.76 20.90
C SER A 251 3.48 -18.25 21.08
N PHE A 252 2.31 -17.67 21.12
CA PHE A 252 2.13 -16.25 21.39
C PHE A 252 0.87 -16.01 22.25
N ALA A 253 0.81 -14.86 22.90
CA ALA A 253 -0.41 -14.33 23.49
C ALA A 253 -0.95 -13.22 22.61
N TYR A 254 -2.28 -13.07 22.53
CA TYR A 254 -2.90 -12.04 21.70
C TYR A 254 -4.07 -11.35 22.38
N GLY A 255 -4.40 -10.17 21.88
CA GLY A 255 -5.63 -9.45 22.18
C GLY A 255 -6.24 -8.90 20.92
N ILE A 256 -7.55 -8.80 20.90
CA ILE A 256 -8.34 -8.31 19.77
C ILE A 256 -9.05 -7.04 20.18
N ALA A 257 -9.05 -6.03 19.32
CA ALA A 257 -9.93 -4.87 19.40
C ALA A 257 -10.64 -4.65 18.06
N HIS A 258 -11.87 -4.19 18.12
CA HIS A 258 -12.74 -4.03 16.96
C HIS A 258 -13.27 -2.59 16.85
N SER A 259 -13.45 -2.12 15.62
CA SER A 259 -13.91 -0.75 15.32
C SER A 259 -15.34 -0.44 15.77
N SER A 260 -16.15 -1.46 16.13
CA SER A 260 -17.49 -1.28 16.71
C SER A 260 -17.47 -0.93 18.21
N GLU A 261 -16.33 -1.10 18.86
CA GLU A 261 -16.16 -0.72 20.26
C GLU A 261 -16.05 0.79 20.42
N ASP A 262 -16.37 1.32 21.60
CA ASP A 262 -16.39 2.77 21.83
C ASP A 262 -14.98 3.32 22.09
N HIS A 263 -14.13 3.24 21.09
CA HIS A 263 -12.82 3.87 21.10
C HIS A 263 -12.91 5.31 20.57
N LYS A 264 -12.37 6.28 21.31
CA LYS A 264 -12.34 7.68 20.90
C LYS A 264 -11.19 7.98 19.96
N GLU A 265 -10.05 7.35 20.23
CA GLU A 265 -8.80 7.54 19.49
C GLU A 265 -8.17 6.20 19.12
N VAL A 266 -7.22 6.23 18.21
CA VAL A 266 -6.45 5.05 17.77
C VAL A 266 -5.72 4.39 18.94
N ASP A 267 -5.19 5.20 19.84
CA ASP A 267 -4.44 4.73 21.01
C ASP A 267 -5.32 3.96 22.01
N ASP A 268 -6.62 4.32 22.15
CA ASP A 268 -7.59 3.56 22.94
C ASP A 268 -7.79 2.15 22.39
N MET A 269 -7.88 2.03 21.05
CA MET A 269 -8.04 0.73 20.39
C MET A 269 -6.81 -0.16 20.58
N LEU A 270 -5.61 0.39 20.42
CA LEU A 270 -4.37 -0.33 20.67
C LEU A 270 -4.26 -0.76 22.13
N HIS A 271 -4.56 0.14 23.06
CA HIS A 271 -4.52 -0.16 24.50
C HIS A 271 -5.50 -1.27 24.87
N SER A 272 -6.71 -1.28 24.30
CA SER A 272 -7.69 -2.34 24.51
C SER A 272 -7.17 -3.71 24.08
N ALA A 273 -6.55 -3.78 22.89
CA ALA A 273 -5.92 -5.01 22.41
C ALA A 273 -4.74 -5.44 23.30
N ASP A 274 -3.85 -4.51 23.66
CA ASP A 274 -2.69 -4.78 24.51
C ASP A 274 -3.10 -5.31 25.90
N VAL A 275 -4.09 -4.68 26.55
CA VAL A 275 -4.64 -5.15 27.85
C VAL A 275 -5.20 -6.57 27.73
N SER A 276 -5.89 -6.90 26.65
CA SER A 276 -6.44 -8.23 26.40
C SER A 276 -5.32 -9.26 26.19
N MET A 277 -4.30 -8.93 25.41
CA MET A 277 -3.10 -9.75 25.20
C MET A 277 -2.37 -10.01 26.52
N TYR A 278 -2.18 -8.97 27.32
CA TYR A 278 -1.49 -9.10 28.62
C TYR A 278 -2.22 -10.03 29.60
N LYS A 279 -3.56 -9.98 29.65
CA LYS A 279 -4.37 -10.92 30.45
C LYS A 279 -4.15 -12.36 29.99
N MET A 280 -4.22 -12.62 28.68
CA MET A 280 -3.95 -13.95 28.13
C MET A 280 -2.53 -14.43 28.49
N LYS A 281 -1.52 -13.54 28.38
CA LYS A 281 -0.13 -13.85 28.75
C LYS A 281 0.02 -14.23 30.23
N GLN A 282 -0.73 -13.58 31.11
CA GLN A 282 -0.75 -13.94 32.53
C GLN A 282 -1.40 -15.32 32.81
N GLU A 283 -2.47 -15.64 32.10
CA GLU A 283 -3.14 -16.92 32.21
C GLU A 283 -2.28 -18.09 31.74
N MET A 284 -1.56 -17.89 30.61
CA MET A 284 -0.60 -18.85 30.07
C MET A 284 0.56 -19.16 31.04
N ARG A 285 1.01 -18.16 31.82
CA ARG A 285 2.09 -18.35 32.81
C ARG A 285 1.66 -19.11 34.09
N LYS A 286 0.35 -19.22 34.34
CA LYS A 286 -0.18 -19.92 35.50
C LYS A 286 -0.43 -21.41 35.23
N LYS A 287 -0.41 -21.82 33.98
CA LYS A 287 -0.51 -23.20 33.48
C LYS A 287 0.88 -23.82 33.30
#